data_38845eb91a6990347c81355a60533202
#
_entry.id   38845eb91a6990347c81355a60533202
#
_cell.length_a   1.000
_cell.length_b   1.000
_cell.length_c   1.000
_cell.angle_alpha   90.00
_cell.angle_beta   90.00
_cell.angle_gamma   90.00
#
_symmetry.space_group_name_H-M   'P 1'
#
loop_
_entity.id
_entity.type
_entity.pdbx_description
1 polymer ?
#
loop_
_entity_poly.entity_id
_entity_poly.type
_entity_poly.pdbx_seq_one_letter_code
_entity_poly.pdbx_strand_id
1 'polypeptide(L)'
;MKWSLDLIEKLEPISGLKLKWAKMSVHAPNSASALSCRQLLPDYIEIVEDETMSFVYLKTPIGTDSFVENYLDEKLTRLQEEINSLSEMTHLHECFTLLRSCASACKVTHLMRTIPPSQLEKFLNGFDSELRKAMEKILGHDLNDEQWLVCQLPATYGGLGPISGKLVAGAQHVLSVQKCSADVAIHAREWNLRQSAPKSSESWLKDCLG
;
A
#
# COMPACT_ATOMS: atom_id res chain seq x y z
N MET A 1 22.75 4.71 -14.74
CA MET A 1 21.49 4.32 -15.44
C MET A 1 21.74 3.63 -16.77
N LYS A 2 22.40 4.27 -17.77
CA LYS A 2 22.70 3.60 -19.07
C LYS A 2 23.40 2.26 -18.92
N TRP A 3 24.42 2.17 -18.07
CA TRP A 3 25.14 0.92 -17.77
C TRP A 3 24.22 -0.18 -17.22
N SER A 4 23.25 0.18 -16.38
CA SER A 4 22.30 -0.79 -15.82
C SER A 4 21.36 -1.34 -16.88
N LEU A 5 20.91 -0.50 -17.83
CA LEU A 5 20.06 -0.92 -18.94
C LEU A 5 20.82 -1.84 -19.89
N ASP A 6 22.05 -1.46 -20.28
CA ASP A 6 22.94 -2.28 -21.12
C ASP A 6 23.23 -3.64 -20.49
N LEU A 7 23.36 -3.71 -19.16
CA LEU A 7 23.57 -4.95 -18.43
C LEU A 7 22.32 -5.85 -18.49
N ILE A 8 21.13 -5.27 -18.30
CA ILE A 8 19.87 -6.05 -18.34
C ILE A 8 19.64 -6.60 -19.75
N GLU A 9 19.87 -5.82 -20.82
CA GLU A 9 19.79 -6.28 -22.19
C GLU A 9 20.76 -7.44 -22.47
N LYS A 10 21.98 -7.38 -21.96
CA LYS A 10 22.96 -8.47 -22.08
C LYS A 10 22.56 -9.73 -21.32
N LEU A 11 21.80 -9.58 -20.24
CA LEU A 11 21.33 -10.71 -19.44
C LEU A 11 20.00 -11.31 -19.96
N GLU A 12 19.30 -10.63 -20.86
CA GLU A 12 18.04 -11.11 -21.44
C GLU A 12 18.12 -12.53 -22.00
N PRO A 13 19.13 -12.89 -22.83
CA PRO A 13 19.24 -14.23 -23.40
C PRO A 13 19.47 -15.32 -22.34
N ILE A 14 20.04 -14.96 -21.20
CA ILE A 14 20.40 -15.89 -20.12
C ILE A 14 19.24 -16.03 -19.12
N SER A 15 18.63 -14.90 -18.77
CA SER A 15 17.59 -14.84 -17.74
C SER A 15 16.17 -15.07 -18.26
N GLY A 16 15.95 -14.92 -19.57
CA GLY A 16 14.63 -14.90 -20.19
C GLY A 16 13.77 -13.68 -19.82
N LEU A 17 14.32 -12.72 -19.06
CA LEU A 17 13.63 -11.51 -18.64
C LEU A 17 13.77 -10.43 -19.70
N LYS A 18 12.65 -9.95 -20.24
CA LYS A 18 12.62 -8.85 -21.21
C LYS A 18 12.23 -7.54 -20.58
N LEU A 19 12.96 -6.48 -20.90
CA LEU A 19 12.57 -5.13 -20.56
C LEU A 19 11.32 -4.74 -21.35
N LYS A 20 10.29 -4.27 -20.63
CA LYS A 20 9.10 -3.70 -21.25
C LYS A 20 9.24 -2.17 -21.25
N TRP A 21 9.92 -1.66 -22.26
CA TRP A 21 10.23 -0.24 -22.43
C TRP A 21 9.01 0.68 -22.29
N ALA A 22 7.87 0.31 -22.85
CA ALA A 22 6.62 1.06 -22.75
C ALA A 22 6.05 1.22 -21.33
N LYS A 23 6.67 0.58 -20.32
CA LYS A 23 6.31 0.71 -18.91
C LYS A 23 7.38 1.43 -18.09
N MET A 24 8.43 1.88 -18.74
CA MET A 24 9.51 2.63 -18.08
C MET A 24 9.25 4.11 -18.21
N SER A 25 9.31 4.81 -17.09
CA SER A 25 9.31 6.26 -17.03
C SER A 25 10.45 6.74 -16.15
N VAL A 26 10.96 7.92 -16.44
CA VAL A 26 11.98 8.59 -15.62
C VAL A 26 11.39 9.91 -15.14
N HIS A 27 11.36 10.09 -13.83
CA HIS A 27 10.91 11.33 -13.21
C HIS A 27 12.09 12.25 -12.96
N ALA A 28 12.02 13.47 -13.43
CA ALA A 28 13.04 14.48 -13.29
C ALA A 28 12.51 15.70 -12.52
N PRO A 29 13.23 16.19 -11.50
CA PRO A 29 12.74 17.28 -10.66
C PRO A 29 12.70 18.64 -11.35
N ASN A 30 13.37 18.77 -12.51
CA ASN A 30 13.42 20.01 -13.28
C ASN A 30 13.83 19.74 -14.73
N SER A 31 13.62 20.74 -15.60
CA SER A 31 13.90 20.66 -17.04
C SER A 31 15.39 20.41 -17.35
N ALA A 32 16.32 20.91 -16.54
CA ALA A 32 17.75 20.66 -16.75
C ALA A 32 18.10 19.17 -16.53
N SER A 33 17.53 18.56 -15.50
CA SER A 33 17.66 17.12 -15.25
C SER A 33 16.97 16.29 -16.34
N ALA A 34 15.80 16.71 -16.80
CA ALA A 34 15.08 16.05 -17.89
C ALA A 34 15.88 16.06 -19.19
N LEU A 35 16.47 17.20 -19.56
CA LEU A 35 17.35 17.33 -20.73
C LEU A 35 18.59 16.42 -20.62
N SER A 36 19.21 16.39 -19.43
CA SER A 36 20.34 15.48 -19.17
C SER A 36 19.94 14.01 -19.30
N CYS A 37 18.76 13.64 -18.81
CA CYS A 37 18.24 12.29 -18.98
C CYS A 37 17.93 11.97 -20.46
N ARG A 38 17.40 12.93 -21.22
CA ARG A 38 17.09 12.75 -22.64
C ARG A 38 18.33 12.48 -23.48
N GLN A 39 19.47 13.08 -23.13
CA GLN A 39 20.75 12.84 -23.81
C GLN A 39 21.33 11.44 -23.54
N LEU A 40 20.95 10.82 -22.42
CA LEU A 40 21.50 9.55 -21.96
C LEU A 40 20.60 8.35 -22.24
N LEU A 41 19.32 8.58 -22.43
CA LEU A 41 18.30 7.55 -22.57
C LEU A 41 17.71 7.52 -23.99
N PRO A 42 17.25 6.34 -24.44
CA PRO A 42 16.54 6.22 -25.72
C PRO A 42 15.25 7.06 -25.74
N ASP A 43 14.87 7.55 -26.94
CA ASP A 43 13.72 8.44 -27.13
C ASP A 43 12.37 7.83 -26.77
N TYR A 44 12.27 6.52 -26.76
CA TYR A 44 11.04 5.79 -26.41
C TYR A 44 10.79 5.68 -24.89
N ILE A 45 11.71 6.17 -24.04
CA ILE A 45 11.49 6.24 -22.60
C ILE A 45 10.82 7.57 -22.28
N GLU A 46 9.68 7.50 -21.61
CA GLU A 46 8.96 8.67 -21.14
C GLU A 46 9.76 9.37 -20.04
N ILE A 47 9.96 10.69 -20.19
CA ILE A 47 10.55 11.53 -19.16
C ILE A 47 9.47 12.47 -18.66
N VAL A 48 9.11 12.33 -17.40
CA VAL A 48 8.10 13.15 -16.72
C VAL A 48 8.83 14.21 -15.91
N GLU A 49 8.58 15.48 -16.22
CA GLU A 49 9.04 16.61 -15.41
C GLU A 49 8.05 16.84 -14.29
N ASP A 50 8.47 16.63 -13.05
CA ASP A 50 7.64 16.82 -11.87
C ASP A 50 8.51 17.31 -10.71
N GLU A 51 8.37 18.61 -10.38
CA GLU A 51 9.08 19.23 -9.26
C GLU A 51 8.75 18.57 -7.91
N THR A 52 7.56 18.00 -7.79
CA THR A 52 7.11 17.34 -6.56
C THR A 52 7.64 15.91 -6.43
N MET A 53 8.19 15.34 -7.50
CA MET A 53 8.62 13.94 -7.59
C MET A 53 7.55 12.97 -7.09
N SER A 54 6.29 13.25 -7.47
CA SER A 54 5.12 12.48 -7.03
C SER A 54 4.73 11.47 -8.10
N PHE A 55 4.77 10.18 -7.77
CA PHE A 55 4.45 9.10 -8.69
C PHE A 55 3.95 7.85 -7.96
N VAL A 56 3.36 6.94 -8.70
CA VAL A 56 2.93 5.64 -8.17
C VAL A 56 3.94 4.57 -8.56
N TYR A 57 4.58 3.95 -7.57
CA TYR A 57 5.50 2.84 -7.77
C TYR A 57 4.95 1.55 -7.15
N LEU A 58 4.79 0.51 -7.95
CA LEU A 58 4.23 -0.78 -7.53
C LEU A 58 2.92 -0.65 -6.73
N LYS A 59 2.03 0.24 -7.16
CA LYS A 59 0.76 0.59 -6.49
C LYS A 59 0.93 1.29 -5.14
N THR A 60 2.09 1.84 -4.85
CA THR A 60 2.37 2.67 -3.69
C THR A 60 2.56 4.11 -4.17
N PRO A 61 1.83 5.09 -3.66
CA PRO A 61 2.08 6.50 -3.94
C PRO A 61 3.35 6.96 -3.22
N ILE A 62 4.21 7.66 -3.94
CA ILE A 62 5.44 8.27 -3.41
C ILE A 62 5.40 9.73 -3.84
N GLY A 63 5.61 10.66 -2.91
CA GLY A 63 5.60 12.09 -3.19
C GLY A 63 5.09 12.93 -2.04
N THR A 64 4.42 14.04 -2.36
CA THR A 64 3.86 14.96 -1.38
C THR A 64 2.68 14.34 -0.62
N ASP A 65 2.44 14.82 0.61
CA ASP A 65 1.30 14.34 1.43
C ASP A 65 -0.04 14.50 0.69
N SER A 66 -0.22 15.60 -0.03
CA SER A 66 -1.43 15.83 -0.82
C SER A 66 -1.62 14.82 -1.95
N PHE A 67 -0.53 14.42 -2.62
CA PHE A 67 -0.58 13.40 -3.66
C PHE A 67 -0.95 12.03 -3.06
N VAL A 68 -0.33 11.67 -1.95
CA VAL A 68 -0.62 10.41 -1.24
C VAL A 68 -2.08 10.39 -0.77
N GLU A 69 -2.57 11.49 -0.19
CA GLU A 69 -3.96 11.61 0.28
C GLU A 69 -4.96 11.46 -0.87
N ASN A 70 -4.76 12.14 -2.00
CA ASN A 70 -5.62 12.03 -3.17
C ASN A 70 -5.66 10.60 -3.72
N TYR A 71 -4.50 9.93 -3.81
CA TYR A 71 -4.43 8.54 -4.23
C TYR A 71 -5.20 7.60 -3.28
N LEU A 72 -5.08 7.82 -1.97
CA LEU A 72 -5.79 7.04 -0.96
C LEU A 72 -7.30 7.27 -1.01
N ASP A 73 -7.76 8.51 -1.24
CA ASP A 73 -9.19 8.83 -1.36
C ASP A 73 -9.81 8.17 -2.61
N GLU A 74 -9.12 8.20 -3.77
CA GLU A 74 -9.55 7.44 -4.95
C GLU A 74 -9.58 5.93 -4.70
N LYS A 75 -8.58 5.41 -3.98
CA LYS A 75 -8.52 3.99 -3.66
C LYS A 75 -9.64 3.58 -2.71
N LEU A 76 -9.97 4.42 -1.74
CA LEU A 76 -11.08 4.20 -0.82
C LEU A 76 -12.41 4.14 -1.56
N THR A 77 -12.67 5.07 -2.47
CA THR A 77 -13.89 5.09 -3.30
C THR A 77 -14.08 3.78 -4.05
N ARG A 78 -13.02 3.27 -4.70
CA ARG A 78 -13.09 1.98 -5.41
C ARG A 78 -13.36 0.80 -4.47
N LEU A 79 -12.76 0.81 -3.27
CA LEU A 79 -13.00 -0.24 -2.27
C LEU A 79 -14.42 -0.18 -1.72
N GLN A 80 -14.99 1.02 -1.55
CA GLN A 80 -16.39 1.21 -1.18
C GLN A 80 -17.34 0.60 -2.21
N GLU A 81 -17.11 0.85 -3.50
CA GLU A 81 -17.88 0.26 -4.59
C GLU A 81 -17.79 -1.28 -4.57
N GLU A 82 -16.59 -1.83 -4.39
CA GLU A 82 -16.39 -3.29 -4.30
C GLU A 82 -17.13 -3.90 -3.09
N ILE A 83 -17.00 -3.29 -1.90
CA ILE A 83 -17.66 -3.75 -0.67
C ILE A 83 -19.18 -3.65 -0.79
N ASN A 84 -19.68 -2.55 -1.36
CA ASN A 84 -21.12 -2.34 -1.58
C ASN A 84 -21.68 -3.39 -2.53
N SER A 85 -20.99 -3.65 -3.64
CA SER A 85 -21.41 -4.68 -4.61
C SER A 85 -21.47 -6.07 -3.97
N LEU A 86 -20.52 -6.41 -3.08
CA LEU A 86 -20.57 -7.66 -2.32
C LEU A 86 -21.78 -7.69 -1.38
N SER A 87 -22.06 -6.60 -0.68
CA SER A 87 -23.17 -6.52 0.29
C SER A 87 -24.57 -6.57 -0.35
N GLU A 88 -24.66 -6.43 -1.68
CA GLU A 88 -25.89 -6.54 -2.47
C GLU A 88 -26.17 -7.95 -3.01
N MET A 89 -25.27 -8.88 -2.81
CA MET A 89 -25.43 -10.26 -3.24
C MET A 89 -26.64 -10.93 -2.54
N THR A 90 -27.38 -11.74 -3.27
CA THR A 90 -28.57 -12.44 -2.76
C THR A 90 -28.24 -13.51 -1.72
N HIS A 91 -27.06 -14.12 -1.84
CA HIS A 91 -26.62 -15.20 -0.95
C HIS A 91 -25.74 -14.67 0.18
N LEU A 92 -26.32 -14.39 1.34
CA LEU A 92 -25.64 -13.81 2.50
C LEU A 92 -24.40 -14.59 2.96
N HIS A 93 -24.42 -15.93 2.86
CA HIS A 93 -23.29 -16.76 3.23
C HIS A 93 -22.08 -16.55 2.28
N GLU A 94 -22.32 -16.46 0.99
CA GLU A 94 -21.29 -16.17 -0.01
C GLU A 94 -20.74 -14.76 0.17
N CYS A 95 -21.64 -13.79 0.35
CA CYS A 95 -21.29 -12.41 0.64
C CYS A 95 -20.39 -12.30 1.86
N PHE A 96 -20.78 -12.92 2.98
CA PHE A 96 -19.99 -12.95 4.21
C PHE A 96 -18.61 -13.59 3.99
N THR A 97 -18.55 -14.72 3.28
CA THR A 97 -17.30 -15.45 3.01
C THR A 97 -16.35 -14.59 2.16
N LEU A 98 -16.85 -13.92 1.12
CA LEU A 98 -16.07 -13.04 0.26
C LEU A 98 -15.62 -11.77 1.00
N LEU A 99 -16.51 -11.16 1.78
CA LEU A 99 -16.18 -9.99 2.59
C LEU A 99 -15.03 -10.29 3.56
N ARG A 100 -15.15 -11.39 4.29
CA ARG A 100 -14.14 -11.83 5.27
C ARG A 100 -12.81 -12.19 4.60
N SER A 101 -12.83 -12.97 3.52
CA SER A 101 -11.63 -13.58 2.94
C SER A 101 -10.96 -12.69 1.90
N CYS A 102 -11.73 -11.90 1.15
CA CYS A 102 -11.25 -11.17 0.00
C CYS A 102 -11.32 -9.65 0.14
N ALA A 103 -12.26 -9.12 0.91
CA ALA A 103 -12.51 -7.67 1.01
C ALA A 103 -12.13 -7.04 2.36
N SER A 104 -11.60 -7.81 3.31
CA SER A 104 -11.12 -7.30 4.60
C SER A 104 -9.67 -6.74 4.50
N ALA A 105 -8.93 -6.71 5.57
CA ALA A 105 -7.58 -6.15 5.65
C ALA A 105 -6.60 -6.65 4.56
N CYS A 106 -6.83 -7.81 3.95
CA CYS A 106 -6.02 -8.33 2.86
C CYS A 106 -5.95 -7.39 1.64
N LYS A 107 -7.03 -6.64 1.36
CA LYS A 107 -7.09 -5.66 0.26
C LYS A 107 -6.16 -4.46 0.47
N VAL A 108 -5.90 -4.10 1.71
CA VAL A 108 -5.14 -2.92 2.09
C VAL A 108 -3.76 -3.25 2.69
N THR A 109 -3.45 -4.55 2.85
CA THR A 109 -2.17 -5.02 3.43
C THR A 109 -0.94 -4.42 2.72
N HIS A 110 -0.98 -4.28 1.40
CA HIS A 110 0.13 -3.70 0.65
C HIS A 110 0.36 -2.24 1.06
N LEU A 111 -0.70 -1.44 1.14
CA LEU A 111 -0.62 -0.04 1.57
C LEU A 111 -0.13 0.07 3.02
N MET A 112 -0.64 -0.78 3.92
CA MET A 112 -0.19 -0.81 5.32
C MET A 112 1.29 -1.14 5.49
N ARG A 113 1.87 -1.89 4.56
CA ARG A 113 3.30 -2.23 4.57
C ARG A 113 4.20 -1.13 4.02
N THR A 114 3.67 -0.32 3.10
CA THR A 114 4.47 0.63 2.32
C THR A 114 4.29 2.08 2.73
N ILE A 115 3.16 2.42 3.31
CA ILE A 115 2.83 3.79 3.73
C ILE A 115 2.84 3.88 5.25
N PRO A 116 3.42 4.94 5.85
CA PRO A 116 3.41 5.14 7.28
C PRO A 116 1.98 5.19 7.85
N PRO A 117 1.73 4.59 9.04
CA PRO A 117 0.40 4.56 9.65
C PRO A 117 -0.24 5.94 9.84
N SER A 118 0.56 6.98 10.11
CA SER A 118 0.10 8.35 10.25
C SER A 118 -0.58 8.92 8.99
N GLN A 119 -0.11 8.55 7.80
CA GLN A 119 -0.71 8.94 6.53
C GLN A 119 -1.91 8.06 6.14
N LEU A 120 -2.03 6.88 6.73
CA LEU A 120 -3.11 5.93 6.45
C LEU A 120 -4.33 6.09 7.36
N GLU A 121 -4.25 6.85 8.43
CA GLU A 121 -5.29 6.87 9.47
C GLU A 121 -6.68 7.22 8.92
N LYS A 122 -6.79 8.30 8.13
CA LYS A 122 -8.05 8.72 7.50
C LYS A 122 -8.61 7.63 6.59
N PHE A 123 -7.74 7.07 5.74
CA PHE A 123 -8.10 6.01 4.81
C PHE A 123 -8.59 4.74 5.51
N LEU A 124 -7.88 4.28 6.55
CA LEU A 124 -8.24 3.08 7.29
C LEU A 124 -9.51 3.25 8.12
N ASN A 125 -9.74 4.43 8.70
CA ASN A 125 -11.01 4.74 9.36
C ASN A 125 -12.18 4.65 8.39
N GLY A 126 -12.03 5.21 7.17
CA GLY A 126 -13.03 5.10 6.12
C GLY A 126 -13.26 3.65 5.69
N PHE A 127 -12.21 2.90 5.46
CA PHE A 127 -12.27 1.49 5.06
C PHE A 127 -12.96 0.61 6.12
N ASP A 128 -12.57 0.75 7.39
CA ASP A 128 -13.17 -0.02 8.49
C ASP A 128 -14.64 0.35 8.70
N SER A 129 -15.02 1.63 8.46
CA SER A 129 -16.42 2.06 8.47
C SER A 129 -17.25 1.36 7.40
N GLU A 130 -16.72 1.22 6.18
CA GLU A 130 -17.43 0.54 5.10
C GLU A 130 -17.53 -0.98 5.37
N LEU A 131 -16.49 -1.61 5.93
CA LEU A 131 -16.56 -3.01 6.36
C LEU A 131 -17.65 -3.21 7.42
N ARG A 132 -17.75 -2.30 8.41
CA ARG A 132 -18.79 -2.34 9.45
C ARG A 132 -20.19 -2.25 8.84
N LYS A 133 -20.43 -1.27 7.95
CA LYS A 133 -21.71 -1.12 7.25
C LYS A 133 -22.10 -2.37 6.46
N ALA A 134 -21.13 -2.96 5.75
CA ALA A 134 -21.39 -4.20 5.01
C ALA A 134 -21.74 -5.36 5.95
N MET A 135 -21.07 -5.48 7.09
CA MET A 135 -21.41 -6.48 8.11
C MET A 135 -22.78 -6.24 8.74
N GLU A 136 -23.13 -4.99 9.06
CA GLU A 136 -24.46 -4.59 9.54
C GLU A 136 -25.57 -4.97 8.56
N LYS A 137 -25.33 -4.76 7.25
CA LYS A 137 -26.27 -5.17 6.20
C LYS A 137 -26.42 -6.69 6.11
N ILE A 138 -25.34 -7.46 6.25
CA ILE A 138 -25.37 -8.92 6.25
C ILE A 138 -26.10 -9.47 7.50
N LEU A 139 -25.87 -8.86 8.65
CA LEU A 139 -26.49 -9.26 9.92
C LEU A 139 -27.94 -8.78 10.08
N GLY A 140 -28.35 -7.78 9.29
CA GLY A 140 -29.68 -7.20 9.32
C GLY A 140 -29.94 -6.28 10.52
N HIS A 141 -28.90 -5.83 11.22
CA HIS A 141 -28.99 -4.86 12.32
C HIS A 141 -27.71 -4.04 12.48
N ASP A 142 -27.84 -2.86 13.08
CA ASP A 142 -26.71 -2.00 13.38
C ASP A 142 -25.87 -2.58 14.54
N LEU A 143 -24.57 -2.43 14.45
CA LEU A 143 -23.62 -2.88 15.48
C LEU A 143 -23.20 -1.69 16.34
N ASN A 144 -23.26 -1.82 17.67
CA ASN A 144 -22.58 -0.88 18.54
C ASN A 144 -21.06 -1.15 18.54
N ASP A 145 -20.26 -0.29 19.18
CA ASP A 145 -18.79 -0.40 19.13
C ASP A 145 -18.26 -1.68 19.80
N GLU A 146 -18.89 -2.12 20.90
CA GLU A 146 -18.53 -3.37 21.57
C GLU A 146 -18.84 -4.58 20.71
N GLN A 147 -20.02 -4.60 20.09
CA GLN A 147 -20.42 -5.66 19.16
C GLN A 147 -19.51 -5.70 17.93
N TRP A 148 -19.11 -4.53 17.42
CA TRP A 148 -18.17 -4.44 16.32
C TRP A 148 -16.78 -5.00 16.69
N LEU A 149 -16.27 -4.72 17.90
CA LEU A 149 -15.02 -5.31 18.40
C LEU A 149 -15.12 -6.84 18.51
N VAL A 150 -16.22 -7.36 19.04
CA VAL A 150 -16.46 -8.82 19.11
C VAL A 150 -16.56 -9.42 17.70
N CYS A 151 -17.25 -8.75 16.79
CA CYS A 151 -17.37 -9.18 15.40
C CYS A 151 -16.00 -9.38 14.72
N GLN A 152 -15.02 -8.55 15.02
CA GLN A 152 -13.67 -8.60 14.44
C GLN A 152 -12.82 -9.77 14.99
N LEU A 153 -13.20 -10.39 16.09
CA LEU A 153 -12.46 -11.52 16.66
C LEU A 153 -12.49 -12.73 15.70
N PRO A 154 -11.44 -13.56 15.73
CA PRO A 154 -11.45 -14.85 15.06
C PRO A 154 -12.64 -15.74 15.51
N ALA A 155 -13.11 -16.61 14.65
CA ALA A 155 -14.21 -17.53 14.95
C ALA A 155 -13.95 -18.42 16.18
N THR A 156 -12.67 -18.73 16.45
CA THR A 156 -12.24 -19.48 17.65
C THR A 156 -12.55 -18.76 18.97
N TYR A 157 -12.71 -17.43 18.91
CA TYR A 157 -13.07 -16.60 20.07
C TYR A 157 -14.51 -16.07 19.98
N GLY A 158 -15.34 -16.68 19.13
CA GLY A 158 -16.76 -16.30 18.97
C GLY A 158 -17.01 -15.11 18.07
N GLY A 159 -16.01 -14.63 17.35
CA GLY A 159 -16.15 -13.55 16.38
C GLY A 159 -16.49 -14.04 14.98
N LEU A 160 -16.66 -13.10 14.07
CA LEU A 160 -16.95 -13.35 12.65
C LEU A 160 -15.71 -13.25 11.76
N GLY A 161 -14.65 -12.60 12.23
CA GLY A 161 -13.31 -12.58 11.62
C GLY A 161 -13.04 -11.57 10.52
N PRO A 162 -13.86 -10.53 10.24
CA PRO A 162 -13.37 -9.43 9.44
C PRO A 162 -12.27 -8.71 10.22
N ILE A 163 -11.13 -8.50 9.59
CA ILE A 163 -9.98 -7.90 10.28
C ILE A 163 -9.99 -6.40 9.97
N SER A 164 -9.99 -5.55 11.03
CA SER A 164 -9.82 -4.11 10.90
C SER A 164 -8.45 -3.76 10.35
N GLY A 165 -8.41 -2.90 9.34
CA GLY A 165 -7.17 -2.36 8.81
C GLY A 165 -6.42 -1.55 9.86
N LYS A 166 -7.13 -0.74 10.64
CA LYS A 166 -6.56 0.10 11.70
C LYS A 166 -5.83 -0.70 12.78
N LEU A 167 -6.40 -1.83 13.23
CA LEU A 167 -5.79 -2.65 14.27
C LEU A 167 -4.46 -3.28 13.86
N VAL A 168 -4.30 -3.63 12.59
CA VAL A 168 -3.12 -4.37 12.12
C VAL A 168 -2.09 -3.51 11.39
N ALA A 169 -2.46 -2.27 10.98
CA ALA A 169 -1.63 -1.41 10.15
C ALA A 169 -0.23 -1.18 10.73
N GLY A 170 -0.17 -0.85 11.99
CA GLY A 170 1.08 -0.58 12.62
C GLY A 170 2.03 -1.75 12.69
N ALA A 171 1.53 -2.91 13.12
CA ALA A 171 2.33 -4.13 13.14
C ALA A 171 2.81 -4.51 11.74
N GLN A 172 1.95 -4.39 10.72
CA GLN A 172 2.30 -4.67 9.33
C GLN A 172 3.41 -3.74 8.81
N HIS A 173 3.33 -2.44 9.13
CA HIS A 173 4.34 -1.47 8.72
C HIS A 173 5.69 -1.75 9.37
N VAL A 174 5.72 -1.90 10.70
CA VAL A 174 6.95 -2.17 11.45
C VAL A 174 7.65 -3.44 10.98
N LEU A 175 6.92 -4.53 10.84
CA LEU A 175 7.48 -5.81 10.37
C LEU A 175 8.02 -5.68 8.93
N SER A 176 7.32 -4.91 8.07
CA SER A 176 7.79 -4.66 6.70
C SER A 176 9.11 -3.88 6.69
N VAL A 177 9.17 -2.78 7.45
CA VAL A 177 10.38 -1.94 7.56
C VAL A 177 11.55 -2.73 8.14
N GLN A 178 11.35 -3.50 9.21
CA GLN A 178 12.39 -4.33 9.82
C GLN A 178 12.94 -5.36 8.83
N LYS A 179 12.07 -6.06 8.12
CA LYS A 179 12.47 -7.05 7.11
C LYS A 179 13.23 -6.40 5.94
N CYS A 180 12.69 -5.32 5.38
CA CYS A 180 13.34 -4.61 4.28
C CYS A 180 14.69 -4.00 4.71
N SER A 181 14.81 -3.48 5.94
CA SER A 181 16.07 -2.93 6.45
C SER A 181 17.17 -3.98 6.51
N ALA A 182 16.85 -5.20 6.91
CA ALA A 182 17.80 -6.31 6.94
C ALA A 182 18.27 -6.69 5.52
N ASP A 183 17.32 -6.82 4.57
CA ASP A 183 17.62 -7.17 3.19
C ASP A 183 18.45 -6.08 2.49
N VAL A 184 18.10 -4.81 2.69
CA VAL A 184 18.85 -3.67 2.13
C VAL A 184 20.25 -3.57 2.73
N ALA A 185 20.43 -3.84 4.03
CA ALA A 185 21.76 -3.84 4.68
C ALA A 185 22.69 -4.89 4.09
N ILE A 186 22.18 -6.03 3.64
CA ILE A 186 22.95 -7.09 2.96
C ILE A 186 23.42 -6.62 1.58
N HIS A 187 22.54 -5.92 0.82
CA HIS A 187 22.79 -5.56 -0.58
C HIS A 187 23.40 -4.18 -0.79
N ALA A 188 23.22 -3.26 0.15
CA ALA A 188 23.72 -1.88 0.06
C ALA A 188 24.68 -1.57 1.22
N ARG A 189 25.89 -2.12 1.14
CA ARG A 189 26.94 -1.97 2.19
C ARG A 189 27.25 -0.52 2.57
N GLU A 190 27.02 0.43 1.69
CA GLU A 190 27.31 1.85 1.89
C GLU A 190 26.09 2.66 2.39
N TRP A 191 24.91 2.04 2.44
CA TRP A 191 23.70 2.76 2.84
C TRP A 191 23.56 2.79 4.35
N ASN A 192 23.74 3.97 4.92
CA ASN A 192 23.57 4.19 6.36
C ASN A 192 22.08 4.30 6.73
N LEU A 193 21.44 3.16 6.94
CA LEU A 193 20.02 3.05 7.29
C LEU A 193 19.67 3.75 8.61
N ARG A 194 20.66 4.03 9.48
CA ARG A 194 20.43 4.76 10.74
C ARG A 194 20.00 6.21 10.53
N GLN A 195 20.27 6.79 9.35
CA GLN A 195 19.84 8.15 9.02
C GLN A 195 18.46 8.20 8.35
N SER A 196 17.98 7.09 7.78
CA SER A 196 16.75 7.01 7.03
C SER A 196 15.59 6.33 7.77
N ALA A 197 15.82 5.80 8.98
CA ALA A 197 14.71 5.35 9.82
C ALA A 197 13.89 6.58 10.25
N PRO A 198 12.63 6.72 9.81
CA PRO A 198 11.84 7.85 10.22
C PRO A 198 11.70 7.83 11.75
N LYS A 199 12.04 8.95 12.39
CA LYS A 199 11.89 9.12 13.85
C LYS A 199 10.47 8.79 14.35
N SER A 200 9.49 8.83 13.44
CA SER A 200 8.10 8.46 13.66
C SER A 200 7.87 6.97 13.94
N SER A 201 8.72 6.06 13.44
CA SER A 201 8.55 4.62 13.70
C SER A 201 8.93 4.21 15.13
N GLU A 202 9.91 4.87 15.72
CA GLU A 202 10.30 4.62 17.12
C GLU A 202 9.35 5.26 18.13
N SER A 203 8.85 6.48 17.86
CA SER A 203 7.82 7.09 18.70
C SER A 203 6.53 6.28 18.67
N TRP A 204 6.14 5.84 17.48
CA TRP A 204 4.92 5.05 17.29
C TRP A 204 5.01 3.66 17.93
N LEU A 205 6.17 2.98 17.90
CA LEU A 205 6.41 1.74 18.65
C LEU A 205 6.25 1.92 20.16
N LYS A 206 6.69 3.05 20.70
CA LYS A 206 6.50 3.39 22.12
C LYS A 206 5.03 3.61 22.45
N ASP A 207 4.28 4.28 21.55
CA ASP A 207 2.84 4.53 21.74
C ASP A 207 1.98 3.25 21.61
N CYS A 208 2.47 2.23 20.88
CA CYS A 208 1.76 0.95 20.74
C CYS A 208 2.14 -0.09 21.79
N LEU A 209 3.29 0.05 22.47
CA LEU A 209 3.80 -0.89 23.45
C LEU A 209 3.70 -0.37 24.91
N GLY A 210 3.30 0.89 25.10
CA GLY A 210 3.08 1.52 26.40
C GLY A 210 1.76 1.19 26.98
#